data_a32337c4f4503620025fae43511d6fc2
#
_entry.id   a32337c4f4503620025fae43511d6fc2
#
_cell.length_a   1.000
_cell.length_b   1.000
_cell.length_c   1.000
_cell.angle_alpha   90.00
_cell.angle_beta   90.00
_cell.angle_gamma   90.00
#
_symmetry.space_group_name_H-M   'P 1'
#
loop_
_entity.id
_entity.type
_entity.pdbx_description
1 polymer ?
#
loop_
_entity_poly.entity_id
_entity_poly.type
_entity_poly.pdbx_seq_one_letter_code
_entity_poly.pdbx_strand_id
1 'polypeptide(L)'
;IIFDGVDITDPSVNINIHRQRMGMVFQHFNLFPNMTILRNMTLAPMKLLHKSRAEAEKKAMQLLERVGLADRANAYPSQLSGGQKQRIAIVRALCMEPEVMLFDEPTSALDPEMVGEVLDVMKQLAHEGMTMVVVTHEMGFAREVGDRILFMDEGGIMEEGTPDEVFNHTKTPRAQEFLRKVL
;
A
#
# COMPACT_ATOMS: atom_id res chain seq x y z
N ILE A 1 12.50 -15.24 -4.35
CA ILE A 1 11.93 -14.26 -3.36
C ILE A 1 11.70 -15.01 -2.07
N ILE A 2 12.35 -14.58 -1.02
CA ILE A 2 12.19 -15.19 0.32
C ILE A 2 11.17 -14.38 1.12
N PHE A 3 10.12 -15.02 1.60
CA PHE A 3 9.12 -14.46 2.49
C PHE A 3 8.93 -15.38 3.71
N ASP A 4 9.22 -14.85 4.89
CA ASP A 4 9.17 -15.61 6.15
C ASP A 4 9.94 -16.93 6.09
N GLY A 5 11.17 -16.87 5.54
CA GLY A 5 12.06 -18.02 5.39
C GLY A 5 11.72 -19.00 4.26
N VAL A 6 10.65 -18.77 3.51
CA VAL A 6 10.20 -19.62 2.39
C VAL A 6 10.48 -18.95 1.06
N ASP A 7 11.09 -19.67 0.12
CA ASP A 7 11.21 -19.21 -1.26
C ASP A 7 9.86 -19.35 -1.97
N ILE A 8 9.13 -18.23 -2.06
CA ILE A 8 7.80 -18.19 -2.69
C ILE A 8 7.84 -18.28 -4.22
N THR A 9 9.03 -18.30 -4.83
CA THR A 9 9.19 -18.53 -6.28
C THR A 9 9.38 -20.00 -6.63
N ASP A 10 9.57 -20.87 -5.63
CA ASP A 10 9.64 -22.32 -5.84
C ASP A 10 8.27 -22.85 -6.34
N PRO A 11 8.22 -23.55 -7.49
CA PRO A 11 6.97 -24.09 -8.05
C PRO A 11 6.20 -25.05 -7.14
N SER A 12 6.88 -25.65 -6.15
CA SER A 12 6.25 -26.55 -5.18
C SER A 12 5.47 -25.80 -4.09
N VAL A 13 5.71 -24.49 -3.92
CA VAL A 13 5.08 -23.67 -2.88
C VAL A 13 3.70 -23.20 -3.34
N ASN A 14 2.69 -23.39 -2.48
CA ASN A 14 1.38 -22.80 -2.72
C ASN A 14 1.41 -21.29 -2.42
N ILE A 15 1.69 -20.50 -3.44
CA ILE A 15 1.81 -19.03 -3.36
C ILE A 15 0.55 -18.36 -2.77
N ASN A 16 -0.65 -18.97 -2.92
CA ASN A 16 -1.88 -18.38 -2.43
C ASN A 16 -1.96 -18.30 -0.89
N ILE A 17 -1.29 -19.21 -0.19
CA ILE A 17 -1.18 -19.16 1.27
C ILE A 17 -0.37 -17.92 1.69
N HIS A 18 0.75 -17.66 1.01
CA HIS A 18 1.60 -16.50 1.30
C HIS A 18 0.94 -15.17 0.90
N ARG A 19 0.22 -15.14 -0.24
CA ARG A 19 -0.54 -13.95 -0.66
C ARG A 19 -1.61 -13.51 0.33
N GLN A 20 -2.17 -14.41 1.12
CA GLN A 20 -3.14 -14.05 2.17
C GLN A 20 -2.49 -13.23 3.30
N ARG A 21 -1.17 -13.37 3.48
CA ARG A 21 -0.36 -12.64 4.47
C ARG A 21 0.26 -11.36 3.89
N MET A 22 0.00 -11.04 2.64
CA MET A 22 0.48 -9.84 1.93
C MET A 22 -0.70 -8.97 1.55
N GLY A 23 -0.66 -7.70 1.94
CA GLY A 23 -1.57 -6.69 1.43
C GLY A 23 -1.04 -6.10 0.13
N MET A 24 -1.89 -5.89 -0.88
CA MET A 24 -1.50 -5.23 -2.13
C MET A 24 -2.44 -4.07 -2.42
N VAL A 25 -1.85 -2.90 -2.66
CA VAL A 25 -2.54 -1.67 -3.04
C VAL A 25 -2.00 -1.22 -4.39
N PHE A 26 -2.88 -1.11 -5.37
CA PHE A 26 -2.55 -0.73 -6.74
C PHE A 26 -2.80 0.75 -7.00
N GLN A 27 -2.25 1.26 -8.09
CA GLN A 27 -2.54 2.59 -8.64
C GLN A 27 -4.04 2.80 -8.86
N HIS A 28 -4.74 1.80 -9.41
CA HIS A 28 -6.19 1.79 -9.51
C HIS A 28 -6.76 1.09 -8.27
N PHE A 29 -7.69 1.72 -7.61
CA PHE A 29 -8.25 1.35 -6.29
C PHE A 29 -8.76 -0.10 -6.20
N ASN A 30 -9.16 -0.70 -7.33
CA ASN A 30 -9.66 -2.08 -7.48
C ASN A 30 -10.76 -2.45 -6.48
N LEU A 31 -11.62 -1.49 -6.13
CA LEU A 31 -12.80 -1.75 -5.32
C LEU A 31 -13.89 -2.40 -6.18
N PHE A 32 -14.63 -3.35 -5.60
CA PHE A 32 -15.76 -3.97 -6.27
C PHE A 32 -16.91 -2.95 -6.41
N PRO A 33 -17.24 -2.50 -7.64
CA PRO A 33 -18.17 -1.38 -7.85
C PRO A 33 -19.61 -1.71 -7.41
N ASN A 34 -19.99 -2.98 -7.43
CA ASN A 34 -21.33 -3.46 -7.12
C ASN A 34 -21.52 -3.82 -5.63
N MET A 35 -20.56 -3.48 -4.78
CA MET A 35 -20.61 -3.74 -3.34
C MET A 35 -20.41 -2.44 -2.57
N THR A 36 -21.07 -2.35 -1.40
CA THR A 36 -20.80 -1.26 -0.45
C THR A 36 -19.35 -1.32 0.03
N ILE A 37 -18.87 -0.23 0.60
CA ILE A 37 -17.52 -0.17 1.17
C ILE A 37 -17.34 -1.22 2.27
N LEU A 38 -18.27 -1.32 3.19
CA LEU A 38 -18.25 -2.33 4.24
C LEU A 38 -18.16 -3.75 3.65
N ARG A 39 -18.91 -4.04 2.58
CA ARG A 39 -18.85 -5.35 1.92
C ARG A 39 -17.52 -5.58 1.21
N ASN A 40 -16.94 -4.56 0.59
CA ASN A 40 -15.59 -4.62 0.00
C ASN A 40 -14.55 -5.03 1.04
N MET A 41 -14.66 -4.52 2.26
CA MET A 41 -13.68 -4.77 3.32
C MET A 41 -13.89 -6.13 4.02
N THR A 42 -15.13 -6.59 4.15
CA THR A 42 -15.46 -7.80 4.92
C THR A 42 -15.42 -9.08 4.10
N LEU A 43 -15.47 -8.99 2.77
CA LEU A 43 -15.58 -10.16 1.89
C LEU A 43 -14.39 -11.12 2.05
N ALA A 44 -13.16 -10.62 1.95
CA ALA A 44 -11.95 -11.45 2.02
C ALA A 44 -11.72 -12.04 3.42
N PRO A 45 -11.80 -11.28 4.53
CA PRO A 45 -11.70 -11.85 5.88
C PRO A 45 -12.71 -12.97 6.15
N MET A 46 -13.95 -12.80 5.71
CA MET A 46 -14.97 -13.85 5.89
C MET A 46 -14.71 -15.09 5.04
N LYS A 47 -14.22 -14.93 3.80
CA LYS A 47 -14.03 -16.03 2.86
C LYS A 47 -12.73 -16.78 3.05
N LEU A 48 -11.64 -16.09 3.37
CA LEU A 48 -10.29 -16.63 3.41
C LEU A 48 -9.80 -16.90 4.85
N LEU A 49 -10.16 -16.01 5.80
CA LEU A 49 -9.77 -16.17 7.20
C LEU A 49 -10.91 -16.79 8.04
N HIS A 50 -12.04 -17.13 7.42
CA HIS A 50 -13.22 -17.72 8.07
C HIS A 50 -13.73 -16.91 9.28
N LYS A 51 -13.47 -15.58 9.30
CA LYS A 51 -13.99 -14.70 10.36
C LYS A 51 -15.50 -14.61 10.29
N SER A 52 -16.15 -14.53 11.43
CA SER A 52 -17.58 -14.28 11.49
C SER A 52 -17.90 -12.90 10.92
N ARG A 53 -19.15 -12.71 10.50
CA ARG A 53 -19.60 -11.42 9.98
C ARG A 53 -19.38 -10.29 11.00
N ALA A 54 -19.71 -10.55 12.25
CA ALA A 54 -19.59 -9.54 13.33
C ALA A 54 -18.12 -9.12 13.56
N GLU A 55 -17.18 -10.07 13.57
CA GLU A 55 -15.75 -9.79 13.71
C GLU A 55 -15.21 -8.99 12.51
N ALA A 56 -15.57 -9.41 11.28
CA ALA A 56 -15.14 -8.74 10.07
C ALA A 56 -15.70 -7.30 9.97
N GLU A 57 -16.99 -7.10 10.29
CA GLU A 57 -17.62 -5.78 10.31
C GLU A 57 -17.02 -4.89 11.40
N LYS A 58 -16.77 -5.41 12.60
CA LYS A 58 -16.11 -4.67 13.68
C LYS A 58 -14.73 -4.17 13.27
N LYS A 59 -13.90 -5.05 12.71
CA LYS A 59 -12.56 -4.67 12.24
C LYS A 59 -12.63 -3.65 11.10
N ALA A 60 -13.52 -3.86 10.14
CA ALA A 60 -13.73 -2.94 9.03
C ALA A 60 -14.14 -1.54 9.49
N MET A 61 -15.07 -1.44 10.44
CA MET A 61 -15.50 -0.14 11.00
C MET A 61 -14.36 0.57 11.73
N GLN A 62 -13.59 -0.14 12.56
CA GLN A 62 -12.42 0.44 13.22
C GLN A 62 -11.40 1.02 12.22
N LEU A 63 -11.15 0.31 11.12
CA LEU A 63 -10.24 0.77 10.08
C LEU A 63 -10.81 1.94 9.27
N LEU A 64 -12.12 1.97 9.03
CA LEU A 64 -12.79 3.12 8.41
C LEU A 64 -12.76 4.36 9.31
N GLU A 65 -12.97 4.21 10.62
CA GLU A 65 -12.82 5.29 11.59
C GLU A 65 -11.40 5.87 11.57
N ARG A 66 -10.40 5.01 11.52
CA ARG A 66 -8.98 5.39 11.45
C ARG A 66 -8.66 6.32 10.26
N VAL A 67 -9.32 6.14 9.12
CA VAL A 67 -9.12 6.96 7.92
C VAL A 67 -10.22 8.02 7.73
N GLY A 68 -11.08 8.25 8.75
CA GLY A 68 -12.13 9.26 8.73
C GLY A 68 -13.28 8.99 7.75
N LEU A 69 -13.57 7.72 7.46
CA LEU A 69 -14.56 7.31 6.45
C LEU A 69 -15.62 6.34 6.99
N ALA A 70 -15.85 6.31 8.30
CA ALA A 70 -16.85 5.43 8.92
C ALA A 70 -18.28 5.71 8.40
N ASP A 71 -18.61 6.97 8.11
CA ASP A 71 -19.88 7.41 7.53
C ASP A 71 -20.10 6.88 6.10
N ARG A 72 -19.04 6.43 5.43
CA ARG A 72 -19.05 5.88 4.07
C ARG A 72 -19.21 4.36 4.01
N ALA A 73 -19.36 3.67 5.14
CA ALA A 73 -19.45 2.21 5.19
C ALA A 73 -20.53 1.63 4.24
N ASN A 74 -21.68 2.29 4.15
CA ASN A 74 -22.80 1.87 3.30
C ASN A 74 -22.80 2.51 1.89
N ALA A 75 -21.85 3.38 1.59
CA ALA A 75 -21.70 3.98 0.26
C ALA A 75 -21.14 2.96 -0.74
N TYR A 76 -21.32 3.24 -2.04
CA TYR A 76 -20.71 2.52 -3.14
C TYR A 76 -19.47 3.28 -3.65
N PRO A 77 -18.49 2.59 -4.27
CA PRO A 77 -17.28 3.23 -4.79
C PRO A 77 -17.54 4.42 -5.72
N SER A 78 -18.62 4.39 -6.51
CA SER A 78 -19.00 5.49 -7.40
C SER A 78 -19.33 6.81 -6.70
N GLN A 79 -19.63 6.77 -5.41
CA GLN A 79 -20.01 7.92 -4.58
C GLN A 79 -18.82 8.58 -3.86
N LEU A 80 -17.59 8.13 -4.14
CA LEU A 80 -16.38 8.52 -3.42
C LEU A 80 -15.38 9.22 -4.33
N SER A 81 -14.60 10.15 -3.76
CA SER A 81 -13.45 10.76 -4.43
C SER A 81 -12.31 9.74 -4.64
N GLY A 82 -11.34 10.09 -5.49
CA GLY A 82 -10.15 9.27 -5.72
C GLY A 82 -9.38 8.97 -4.43
N GLY A 83 -9.08 10.00 -3.64
CA GLY A 83 -8.38 9.86 -2.35
C GLY A 83 -9.15 9.01 -1.34
N GLN A 84 -10.48 9.17 -1.25
CA GLN A 84 -11.32 8.31 -0.42
C GLN A 84 -11.26 6.84 -0.85
N LYS A 85 -11.35 6.56 -2.16
CA LYS A 85 -11.23 5.19 -2.71
C LYS A 85 -9.87 4.58 -2.38
N GLN A 86 -8.79 5.35 -2.49
CA GLN A 86 -7.44 4.86 -2.21
C GLN A 86 -7.24 4.56 -0.72
N ARG A 87 -7.67 5.45 0.16
CA ARG A 87 -7.64 5.19 1.60
C ARG A 87 -8.44 3.93 1.96
N ILE A 88 -9.60 3.73 1.35
CA ILE A 88 -10.39 2.50 1.52
C ILE A 88 -9.65 1.28 0.97
N ALA A 89 -8.96 1.38 -0.17
CA ALA A 89 -8.17 0.28 -0.72
C ALA A 89 -7.04 -0.14 0.24
N ILE A 90 -6.39 0.83 0.90
CA ILE A 90 -5.37 0.58 1.93
C ILE A 90 -6.00 -0.16 3.12
N VAL A 91 -7.05 0.38 3.72
CA VAL A 91 -7.66 -0.23 4.92
C VAL A 91 -8.38 -1.55 4.60
N ARG A 92 -8.84 -1.76 3.38
CA ARG A 92 -9.33 -3.06 2.91
C ARG A 92 -8.23 -4.13 2.96
N ALA A 93 -7.02 -3.80 2.50
CA ALA A 93 -5.88 -4.70 2.59
C ALA A 93 -5.53 -5.01 4.06
N LEU A 94 -5.59 -4.01 4.94
CA LEU A 94 -5.36 -4.17 6.38
C LEU A 94 -6.42 -5.04 7.10
N CYS A 95 -7.62 -5.22 6.53
CA CYS A 95 -8.62 -6.15 7.08
C CYS A 95 -8.16 -7.61 7.06
N MET A 96 -7.18 -7.95 6.21
CA MET A 96 -6.56 -9.28 6.15
C MET A 96 -5.45 -9.48 7.18
N GLU A 97 -5.12 -8.44 7.97
CA GLU A 97 -4.04 -8.46 8.97
C GLU A 97 -2.70 -8.91 8.36
N PRO A 98 -2.26 -8.27 7.28
CA PRO A 98 -1.08 -8.69 6.53
C PRO A 98 0.22 -8.43 7.32
N GLU A 99 1.25 -9.23 7.03
CA GLU A 99 2.61 -9.06 7.58
C GLU A 99 3.44 -8.06 6.76
N VAL A 100 3.10 -7.88 5.49
CA VAL A 100 3.73 -6.91 4.61
C VAL A 100 2.68 -6.24 3.73
N MET A 101 2.85 -4.95 3.50
CA MET A 101 2.04 -4.17 2.56
C MET A 101 2.87 -3.81 1.33
N LEU A 102 2.34 -4.11 0.16
CA LEU A 102 2.92 -3.78 -1.13
C LEU A 102 2.11 -2.64 -1.76
N PHE A 103 2.77 -1.57 -2.15
CA PHE A 103 2.15 -0.41 -2.79
C PHE A 103 2.75 -0.22 -4.18
N ASP A 104 1.89 -0.20 -5.19
CA ASP A 104 2.28 0.03 -6.57
C ASP A 104 1.71 1.38 -7.02
N GLU A 105 2.55 2.43 -6.95
CA GLU A 105 2.21 3.81 -7.27
C GLU A 105 0.86 4.29 -6.69
N PRO A 106 0.65 4.25 -5.36
CA PRO A 106 -0.66 4.45 -4.75
C PRO A 106 -1.25 5.85 -4.94
N THR A 107 -0.46 6.83 -5.40
CA THR A 107 -0.87 8.23 -5.58
C THR A 107 -1.01 8.64 -7.04
N SER A 108 -0.50 7.86 -8.01
CA SER A 108 -0.41 8.25 -9.42
C SER A 108 -1.75 8.53 -10.11
N ALA A 109 -2.85 7.95 -9.62
CA ALA A 109 -4.20 8.16 -10.17
C ALA A 109 -5.00 9.22 -9.41
N LEU A 110 -4.34 10.03 -8.56
CA LEU A 110 -4.99 11.02 -7.70
C LEU A 110 -4.70 12.44 -8.15
N ASP A 111 -5.67 13.33 -7.90
CA ASP A 111 -5.44 14.76 -7.99
C ASP A 111 -4.46 15.20 -6.88
N PRO A 112 -3.58 16.19 -7.13
CA PRO A 112 -2.56 16.63 -6.17
C PRO A 112 -3.11 16.98 -4.78
N GLU A 113 -4.31 17.51 -4.71
CA GLU A 113 -4.98 17.87 -3.44
C GLU A 113 -5.31 16.65 -2.57
N MET A 114 -5.41 15.46 -3.17
CA MET A 114 -5.77 14.21 -2.49
C MET A 114 -4.56 13.36 -2.09
N VAL A 115 -3.39 13.64 -2.65
CA VAL A 115 -2.16 12.88 -2.44
C VAL A 115 -1.76 12.88 -0.96
N GLY A 116 -1.79 14.05 -0.33
CA GLY A 116 -1.39 14.21 1.08
C GLY A 116 -2.13 13.28 2.03
N GLU A 117 -3.46 13.19 1.90
CA GLU A 117 -4.29 12.33 2.77
C GLU A 117 -3.94 10.85 2.66
N VAL A 118 -3.53 10.39 1.47
CA VAL A 118 -3.12 8.99 1.25
C VAL A 118 -1.73 8.74 1.82
N LEU A 119 -0.79 9.67 1.59
CA LEU A 119 0.56 9.59 2.15
C LEU A 119 0.55 9.62 3.67
N ASP A 120 -0.33 10.41 4.29
CA ASP A 120 -0.46 10.47 5.76
C ASP A 120 -0.89 9.11 6.34
N VAL A 121 -1.81 8.40 5.69
CA VAL A 121 -2.17 7.02 6.10
C VAL A 121 -0.96 6.10 5.99
N MET A 122 -0.18 6.19 4.92
CA MET A 122 1.01 5.35 4.72
C MET A 122 2.12 5.69 5.73
N LYS A 123 2.36 6.99 6.03
CA LYS A 123 3.29 7.42 7.09
C LYS A 123 2.90 6.85 8.45
N GLN A 124 1.62 6.88 8.77
CA GLN A 124 1.12 6.31 10.01
C GLN A 124 1.39 4.80 10.10
N LEU A 125 1.20 4.04 9.01
CA LEU A 125 1.55 2.62 8.95
C LEU A 125 3.05 2.38 9.16
N ALA A 126 3.92 3.21 8.56
CA ALA A 126 5.36 3.14 8.77
C ALA A 126 5.74 3.36 10.24
N HIS A 127 5.19 4.39 10.87
CA HIS A 127 5.43 4.68 12.28
C HIS A 127 4.93 3.57 13.23
N GLU A 128 3.91 2.82 12.83
CA GLU A 128 3.42 1.64 13.56
C GLU A 128 4.27 0.39 13.34
N GLY A 129 5.34 0.48 12.54
CA GLY A 129 6.25 -0.62 12.26
C GLY A 129 5.75 -1.62 11.20
N MET A 130 4.79 -1.22 10.36
CA MET A 130 4.35 -2.05 9.24
C MET A 130 5.48 -2.21 8.22
N THR A 131 5.84 -3.43 7.90
CA THR A 131 6.76 -3.71 6.79
C THR A 131 6.09 -3.35 5.47
N MET A 132 6.73 -2.48 4.69
CA MET A 132 6.17 -2.00 3.42
C MET A 132 7.20 -2.07 2.30
N VAL A 133 6.76 -2.44 1.10
CA VAL A 133 7.49 -2.22 -0.15
C VAL A 133 6.66 -1.26 -0.98
N VAL A 134 7.24 -0.12 -1.33
CA VAL A 134 6.51 0.97 -1.98
C VAL A 134 7.19 1.37 -3.28
N VAL A 135 6.50 1.22 -4.40
CA VAL A 135 6.86 1.85 -5.67
C VAL A 135 6.20 3.23 -5.71
N THR A 136 6.99 4.29 -5.79
CA THR A 136 6.47 5.66 -5.72
C THR A 136 7.38 6.65 -6.46
N HIS A 137 6.78 7.73 -6.92
CA HIS A 137 7.47 8.93 -7.39
C HIS A 137 7.39 10.09 -6.37
N GLU A 138 6.83 9.85 -5.19
CA GLU A 138 6.75 10.82 -4.09
C GLU A 138 8.07 10.85 -3.32
N MET A 139 9.05 11.60 -3.82
CA MET A 139 10.41 11.61 -3.25
C MET A 139 10.45 12.11 -1.81
N GLY A 140 9.61 13.09 -1.47
CA GLY A 140 9.48 13.58 -0.10
C GLY A 140 9.04 12.50 0.88
N PHE A 141 8.03 11.70 0.49
CA PHE A 141 7.57 10.56 1.27
C PHE A 141 8.65 9.49 1.41
N ALA A 142 9.29 9.09 0.29
CA ALA A 142 10.34 8.08 0.31
C ALA A 142 11.51 8.48 1.21
N ARG A 143 11.88 9.77 1.21
CA ARG A 143 12.95 10.33 2.06
C ARG A 143 12.60 10.31 3.54
N GLU A 144 11.32 10.59 3.87
CA GLU A 144 10.85 10.72 5.25
C GLU A 144 10.67 9.37 5.94
N VAL A 145 10.15 8.36 5.24
CA VAL A 145 9.73 7.09 5.87
C VAL A 145 10.52 5.88 5.42
N GLY A 146 11.33 5.98 4.37
CA GLY A 146 12.09 4.85 3.84
C GLY A 146 13.25 4.49 4.76
N ASP A 147 13.44 3.21 5.06
CA ASP A 147 14.66 2.69 5.69
C ASP A 147 15.71 2.36 4.62
N ARG A 148 15.25 1.98 3.43
CA ARG A 148 16.06 1.53 2.29
C ARG A 148 15.42 2.00 0.98
N ILE A 149 16.21 2.62 0.12
CA ILE A 149 15.81 3.12 -1.18
C ILE A 149 16.48 2.30 -2.27
N LEU A 150 15.70 1.91 -3.28
CA LEU A 150 16.18 1.27 -4.50
C LEU A 150 15.82 2.17 -5.68
N PHE A 151 16.83 2.73 -6.35
CA PHE A 151 16.63 3.44 -7.60
C PHE A 151 16.68 2.44 -8.75
N MET A 152 15.57 2.33 -9.48
CA MET A 152 15.42 1.40 -10.59
C MET A 152 15.35 2.15 -11.92
N ASP A 153 16.08 1.66 -12.92
CA ASP A 153 15.99 2.12 -14.31
C ASP A 153 16.32 0.95 -15.25
N GLU A 154 15.78 0.96 -16.46
CA GLU A 154 15.98 -0.07 -17.50
C GLU A 154 15.79 -1.51 -17.01
N GLY A 155 14.87 -1.72 -16.04
CA GLY A 155 14.58 -3.05 -15.48
C GLY A 155 15.59 -3.58 -14.46
N GLY A 156 16.58 -2.76 -14.05
CA GLY A 156 17.60 -3.09 -13.06
C GLY A 156 17.64 -2.14 -11.88
N ILE A 157 18.25 -2.60 -10.77
CA ILE A 157 18.58 -1.74 -9.62
C ILE A 157 19.89 -1.05 -9.94
N MET A 158 19.84 0.27 -10.12
CA MET A 158 21.00 1.09 -10.47
C MET A 158 21.74 1.61 -9.22
N GLU A 159 20.99 1.87 -8.16
CA GLU A 159 21.53 2.32 -6.89
C GLU A 159 20.65 1.85 -5.74
N GLU A 160 21.29 1.59 -4.60
CA GLU A 160 20.62 1.15 -3.38
C GLU A 160 21.35 1.73 -2.17
N GLY A 161 20.59 2.15 -1.16
CA GLY A 161 21.15 2.70 0.07
C GLY A 161 20.07 3.23 1.02
N THR A 162 20.52 3.88 2.08
CA THR A 162 19.65 4.67 2.95
C THR A 162 19.12 5.90 2.21
N PRO A 163 18.03 6.54 2.67
CA PRO A 163 17.57 7.80 2.10
C PRO A 163 18.68 8.85 1.96
N ASP A 164 19.53 8.99 2.96
CA ASP A 164 20.63 9.97 2.92
C ASP A 164 21.63 9.64 1.82
N GLU A 165 22.02 8.38 1.69
CA GLU A 165 22.96 7.94 0.63
C GLU A 165 22.39 8.17 -0.77
N VAL A 166 21.13 7.80 -1.00
CA VAL A 166 20.52 7.89 -2.33
C VAL A 166 20.11 9.30 -2.70
N PHE A 167 19.58 10.08 -1.77
CA PHE A 167 19.10 11.44 -2.08
C PHE A 167 20.17 12.53 -1.99
N ASN A 168 21.13 12.40 -1.08
CA ASN A 168 22.14 13.43 -0.85
C ASN A 168 23.52 13.04 -1.38
N HIS A 169 23.83 11.75 -1.47
CA HIS A 169 25.17 11.23 -1.81
C HIS A 169 25.13 10.23 -2.97
N THR A 170 24.14 10.38 -3.87
CA THR A 170 23.96 9.47 -5.02
C THR A 170 25.21 9.38 -5.88
N LYS A 171 25.57 8.16 -6.28
CA LYS A 171 26.82 7.84 -6.96
C LYS A 171 26.62 7.67 -8.46
N THR A 172 25.46 7.16 -8.88
CA THR A 172 25.22 6.87 -10.30
C THR A 172 24.81 8.12 -11.07
N PRO A 173 25.43 8.40 -12.26
CA PRO A 173 25.08 9.58 -13.06
C PRO A 173 23.59 9.64 -13.41
N ARG A 174 22.98 8.48 -13.64
CA ARG A 174 21.57 8.39 -13.99
C ARG A 174 20.64 8.78 -12.84
N ALA A 175 20.94 8.32 -11.62
CA ALA A 175 20.19 8.73 -10.43
C ALA A 175 20.39 10.23 -10.14
N GLN A 176 21.62 10.76 -10.33
CA GLN A 176 21.87 12.20 -10.20
C GLN A 176 21.04 13.03 -11.18
N GLU A 177 20.97 12.61 -12.45
CA GLU A 177 20.15 13.30 -13.46
C GLU A 177 18.67 13.28 -13.09
N PHE A 178 18.16 12.12 -12.65
CA PHE A 178 16.77 11.97 -12.22
C PHE A 178 16.45 12.87 -11.03
N LEU A 179 17.23 12.80 -9.96
CA LEU A 179 16.99 13.56 -8.74
C LEU A 179 17.03 15.08 -8.98
N ARG A 180 17.92 15.58 -9.86
CA ARG A 180 17.93 17.02 -10.25
C ARG A 180 16.65 17.49 -10.93
N LYS A 181 15.85 16.60 -11.50
CA LYS A 181 14.60 16.93 -12.20
C LYS A 181 13.38 16.88 -11.30
N VAL A 182 13.48 16.14 -10.19
CA VAL A 182 12.33 15.83 -9.32
C VAL A 182 12.42 16.50 -7.96
N LEU A 183 13.62 16.92 -7.53
CA LEU A 183 13.87 17.71 -6.32
C LEU A 183 14.15 19.16 -6.67
#